data_174176fcf8e6b651529d57021e2e5db2
#
_entry.id   174176fcf8e6b651529d57021e2e5db2
#
_cell.length_a   1.000
_cell.length_b   1.000
_cell.length_c   1.000
_cell.angle_alpha   90.00
_cell.angle_beta   90.00
_cell.angle_gamma   90.00
#
_symmetry.space_group_name_H-M   'P 1'
#
loop_
_entity.id
_entity.type
_entity.pdbx_description
1 polymer ?
#
loop_
_entity_poly.entity_id
_entity_poly.type
_entity_poly.pdbx_seq_one_letter_code
_entity_poly.pdbx_strand_id
1 'polypeptide(L)'
;MNKKSASSPALADLPNVGAVVARLLGAAGIRTPGELRRLGAVGAALRIRAIRPADPPCRRMLAGLAGAIRGVRGHALPPAERERLWQAYLARVQRSCR
;
A
#
# COMPACT_ATOMS: atom_id res chain seq x y z
N MET A 1 2.05 7.45 -27.26
CA MET A 1 2.01 7.26 -26.78
C MET A 1 2.02 7.22 -25.91
N ASN A 2 1.79 7.20 -25.88
CA ASN A 2 1.65 7.10 -25.07
C ASN A 2 1.56 7.14 -24.16
N LYS A 3 1.39 7.27 -24.24
CA LYS A 3 1.17 7.19 -23.61
C LYS A 3 1.21 7.10 -22.65
N LYS A 4 1.14 7.05 -22.85
CA LYS A 4 1.11 6.78 -22.06
C LYS A 4 1.13 6.85 -21.15
N SER A 5 1.24 6.91 -21.37
CA SER A 5 1.24 6.88 -20.70
C SER A 5 0.94 7.07 -19.97
N ALA A 6 0.82 7.16 -20.37
CA ALA A 6 0.47 7.32 -19.86
C ALA A 6 -0.10 7.23 -19.27
N SER A 7 -0.01 7.64 -20.05
CA SER A 7 -0.80 7.16 -19.48
C SER A 7 -1.19 6.70 -18.26
N SER A 8 -0.95 5.91 -17.85
CA SER A 8 -1.50 5.51 -16.61
C SER A 8 -1.01 6.43 -15.53
N PRO A 9 -1.91 6.96 -14.71
CA PRO A 9 -1.50 7.69 -13.57
C PRO A 9 -0.58 6.77 -12.79
N ALA A 10 0.59 7.22 -12.62
CA ALA A 10 1.56 6.42 -11.91
C ALA A 10 1.12 6.29 -10.47
N LEU A 11 1.48 5.18 -9.85
CA LEU A 11 1.29 5.03 -8.41
C LEU A 11 1.91 6.20 -7.67
N ALA A 12 3.04 6.72 -8.18
CA ALA A 12 3.75 7.82 -7.53
C ALA A 12 2.90 9.09 -7.42
N ASP A 13 1.85 9.21 -8.23
CA ASP A 13 0.98 10.38 -8.19
C ASP A 13 -0.07 10.30 -7.09
N LEU A 14 -0.22 9.15 -6.47
CA LEU A 14 -1.19 9.02 -5.38
C LEU A 14 -0.65 9.64 -4.10
N PRO A 15 -1.54 10.15 -3.24
CA PRO A 15 -1.10 10.67 -1.96
C PRO A 15 -0.31 9.61 -1.19
N ASN A 16 0.71 10.03 -0.47
CA ASN A 16 1.51 9.18 0.41
C ASN A 16 2.42 8.18 -0.29
N VAL A 17 2.37 8.10 -1.62
CA VAL A 17 3.13 7.06 -2.31
C VAL A 17 4.51 7.57 -2.74
N GLY A 18 4.58 8.53 -3.64
CA GLY A 18 5.87 8.99 -4.12
C GLY A 18 6.67 7.93 -4.86
N ALA A 19 7.86 8.31 -5.32
CA ALA A 19 8.66 7.44 -6.19
C ALA A 19 9.18 6.20 -5.48
N VAL A 20 9.60 6.34 -4.22
CA VAL A 20 10.18 5.21 -3.49
C VAL A 20 9.14 4.13 -3.21
N VAL A 21 7.98 4.54 -2.71
CA VAL A 21 6.91 3.58 -2.40
C VAL A 21 6.37 2.98 -3.68
N ALA A 22 6.25 3.77 -4.76
CA ALA A 22 5.78 3.23 -6.03
C ALA A 22 6.72 2.15 -6.55
N ARG A 23 8.02 2.36 -6.42
CA ARG A 23 9.00 1.35 -6.83
C ARG A 23 8.86 0.09 -5.99
N LEU A 24 8.66 0.26 -4.69
CA LEU A 24 8.48 -0.87 -3.79
C LEU A 24 7.22 -1.66 -4.14
N LEU A 25 6.13 -0.95 -4.40
CA LEU A 25 4.90 -1.61 -4.83
C LEU A 25 5.10 -2.36 -6.13
N GLY A 26 5.82 -1.75 -7.07
CA GLY A 26 6.12 -2.42 -8.34
C GLY A 26 6.90 -3.71 -8.14
N ALA A 27 7.88 -3.69 -7.24
CA ALA A 27 8.65 -4.89 -6.93
C ALA A 27 7.76 -5.96 -6.30
N ALA A 28 6.70 -5.55 -5.62
CA ALA A 28 5.74 -6.48 -5.01
C ALA A 28 4.65 -6.90 -5.98
N GLY A 29 4.73 -6.49 -7.24
CA GLY A 29 3.76 -6.88 -8.25
C GLY A 29 2.55 -5.96 -8.35
N ILE A 30 2.61 -4.79 -7.75
CA ILE A 30 1.51 -3.83 -7.77
C ILE A 30 1.98 -2.63 -8.58
N ARG A 31 1.44 -2.49 -9.80
CA ARG A 31 1.95 -1.50 -10.72
C ARG A 31 0.99 -0.38 -11.07
N THR A 32 -0.28 -0.51 -10.71
CA THR A 32 -1.29 0.49 -11.03
C THR A 32 -2.15 0.81 -9.82
N PRO A 33 -2.73 2.03 -9.78
CA PRO A 33 -3.69 2.34 -8.71
C PRO A 33 -4.85 1.36 -8.64
N GLY A 34 -5.29 0.84 -9.80
CA GLY A 34 -6.36 -0.15 -9.82
C GLY A 34 -5.98 -1.43 -9.12
N GLU A 35 -4.74 -1.89 -9.33
CA GLU A 35 -4.26 -3.09 -8.64
C GLU A 35 -4.16 -2.86 -7.14
N LEU A 36 -3.70 -1.67 -6.74
CA LEU A 36 -3.63 -1.33 -5.34
C LEU A 36 -5.00 -1.34 -4.69
N ARG A 37 -5.99 -0.74 -5.37
CA ARG A 37 -7.36 -0.72 -4.85
C ARG A 37 -7.94 -2.11 -4.73
N ARG A 38 -7.66 -2.97 -5.72
CA ARG A 38 -8.18 -4.33 -5.71
C ARG A 38 -7.64 -5.14 -4.53
N LEU A 39 -6.34 -4.99 -4.24
CA LEU A 39 -5.72 -5.71 -3.13
C LEU A 39 -6.07 -5.12 -1.78
N GLY A 40 -6.29 -3.81 -1.73
CA GLY A 40 -6.47 -3.10 -0.49
C GLY A 40 -5.14 -2.85 0.22
N ALA A 41 -5.17 -2.00 1.24
CA ALA A 41 -3.94 -1.61 1.93
C ALA A 41 -3.29 -2.81 2.62
N VAL A 42 -4.09 -3.64 3.29
CA VAL A 42 -3.55 -4.80 4.00
C VAL A 42 -2.94 -5.79 3.02
N GLY A 43 -3.63 -6.07 1.91
CA GLY A 43 -3.09 -6.98 0.91
C GLY A 43 -1.79 -6.47 0.31
N ALA A 44 -1.71 -5.17 0.03
CA ALA A 44 -0.49 -4.57 -0.50
C ALA A 44 0.64 -4.66 0.52
N ALA A 45 0.34 -4.37 1.79
CA ALA A 45 1.36 -4.45 2.84
C ALA A 45 1.90 -5.86 2.99
N LEU A 46 1.03 -6.86 2.87
CA LEU A 46 1.47 -8.25 2.95
C LEU A 46 2.40 -8.61 1.81
N ARG A 47 2.14 -8.11 0.61
CA ARG A 47 3.03 -8.33 -0.52
C ARG A 47 4.39 -7.68 -0.32
N ILE A 48 4.39 -6.47 0.23
CA ILE A 48 5.65 -5.79 0.54
C ILE A 48 6.43 -6.58 1.59
N ARG A 49 5.74 -7.06 2.62
CA ARG A 49 6.40 -7.85 3.65
C ARG A 49 7.03 -9.11 3.07
N ALA A 50 6.37 -9.74 2.11
CA ALA A 50 6.88 -10.96 1.50
C ALA A 50 8.23 -10.74 0.80
N ILE A 51 8.43 -9.58 0.18
CA ILE A 51 9.68 -9.29 -0.51
C ILE A 51 10.70 -8.59 0.38
N ARG A 52 10.30 -8.11 1.56
CA ARG A 52 11.18 -7.43 2.49
C ARG A 52 10.91 -7.88 3.92
N PRO A 53 11.11 -9.17 4.21
CA PRO A 53 10.78 -9.67 5.56
C PRO A 53 11.60 -9.05 6.66
N ALA A 54 12.80 -8.55 6.36
CA ALA A 54 13.65 -7.91 7.36
C ALA A 54 13.26 -6.46 7.61
N ASP A 55 12.42 -5.89 6.73
CA ASP A 55 12.00 -4.49 6.86
C ASP A 55 10.53 -4.39 6.46
N PRO A 56 9.65 -5.00 7.27
CA PRO A 56 8.22 -5.05 6.92
C PRO A 56 7.54 -3.70 7.07
N PRO A 57 6.38 -3.53 6.46
CA PRO A 57 5.65 -2.26 6.57
C PRO A 57 5.31 -1.92 8.01
N CYS A 58 5.41 -0.65 8.33
CA CYS A 58 5.04 -0.14 9.64
C CYS A 58 3.63 0.43 9.59
N ARG A 59 3.13 0.86 10.76
CA ARG A 59 1.79 1.45 10.84
C ARG A 59 1.62 2.64 9.91
N ARG A 60 2.66 3.48 9.82
CA ARG A 60 2.59 4.67 8.96
C ARG A 60 2.46 4.28 7.49
N MET A 61 3.23 3.29 7.05
CA MET A 61 3.14 2.86 5.66
C MET A 61 1.76 2.29 5.36
N LEU A 62 1.22 1.48 6.27
CA LEU A 62 -0.11 0.92 6.07
C LEU A 62 -1.16 2.01 5.96
N ALA A 63 -1.10 2.99 6.86
CA ALA A 63 -2.04 4.13 6.80
C ALA A 63 -1.86 4.90 5.51
N GLY A 64 -0.61 5.07 5.06
CA GLY A 64 -0.35 5.75 3.79
C GLY A 64 -0.94 5.03 2.60
N LEU A 65 -0.85 3.71 2.57
CA LEU A 65 -1.43 2.92 1.50
C LEU A 65 -2.95 3.03 1.50
N ALA A 66 -3.57 2.96 2.68
CA ALA A 66 -5.01 3.10 2.78
C ALA A 66 -5.47 4.49 2.35
N GLY A 67 -4.70 5.51 2.75
CA GLY A 67 -4.99 6.88 2.32
C GLY A 67 -4.85 7.04 0.83
N ALA A 68 -3.81 6.44 0.23
CA ALA A 68 -3.61 6.52 -1.21
C ALA A 68 -4.81 5.95 -1.97
N ILE A 69 -5.35 4.84 -1.49
CA ILE A 69 -6.51 4.22 -2.11
C ILE A 69 -7.72 5.17 -2.05
N ARG A 70 -7.86 5.90 -0.95
CA ARG A 70 -9.00 6.80 -0.74
C ARG A 70 -8.74 8.22 -1.23
N GLY A 71 -7.52 8.50 -1.69
CA GLY A 71 -7.19 9.84 -2.18
C GLY A 71 -6.93 10.84 -1.09
N VAL A 72 -6.56 10.41 0.12
CA VAL A 72 -6.28 11.31 1.24
C VAL A 72 -4.96 10.96 1.89
N ARG A 73 -4.42 11.89 2.69
CA ARG A 73 -3.22 11.61 3.47
C ARG A 73 -3.51 10.59 4.55
N GLY A 74 -2.50 9.78 4.87
CA GLY A 74 -2.68 8.74 5.89
C GLY A 74 -3.10 9.29 7.24
N HIS A 75 -2.56 10.45 7.63
CA HIS A 75 -2.91 11.05 8.91
C HIS A 75 -4.33 11.61 8.94
N ALA A 76 -4.98 11.75 7.77
CA ALA A 76 -6.36 12.19 7.72
C ALA A 76 -7.35 11.07 8.00
N LEU A 77 -6.88 9.81 8.00
CA LEU A 77 -7.74 8.69 8.37
C LEU A 77 -8.03 8.74 9.86
N PRO A 78 -9.26 8.43 10.29
CA PRO A 78 -9.55 8.37 11.72
C PRO A 78 -8.63 7.40 12.45
N PRO A 79 -8.20 7.73 13.66
CA PRO A 79 -7.31 6.82 14.41
C PRO A 79 -7.90 5.42 14.60
N ALA A 80 -9.20 5.31 14.80
CA ALA A 80 -9.83 4.01 14.95
C ALA A 80 -9.71 3.17 13.67
N GLU A 81 -9.84 3.82 12.52
CA GLU A 81 -9.68 3.11 11.24
C GLU A 81 -8.25 2.65 11.04
N ARG A 82 -7.29 3.51 11.37
CA ARG A 82 -5.88 3.14 11.27
C ARG A 82 -5.55 1.95 12.16
N GLU A 83 -6.12 1.92 13.35
CA GLU A 83 -5.88 0.80 14.25
C GLU A 83 -6.52 -0.48 13.73
N ARG A 84 -7.74 -0.40 13.19
CA ARG A 84 -8.39 -1.57 12.60
C ARG A 84 -7.56 -2.16 11.46
N LEU A 85 -6.99 -1.29 10.61
CA LEU A 85 -6.15 -1.74 9.53
C LEU A 85 -4.92 -2.46 10.04
N TRP A 86 -4.30 -1.90 11.07
CA TRP A 86 -3.10 -2.50 11.65
C TRP A 86 -3.41 -3.86 12.26
N GLN A 87 -4.51 -3.97 12.98
CA GLN A 87 -4.89 -5.24 13.57
C GLN A 87 -5.23 -6.27 12.51
N ALA A 88 -5.89 -5.85 11.43
CA ALA A 88 -6.19 -6.76 10.32
C ALA A 88 -4.90 -7.26 9.67
N TYR A 89 -3.93 -6.37 9.50
CA TYR A 89 -2.65 -6.74 8.94
C TYR A 89 -1.93 -7.75 9.84
N LEU A 90 -1.86 -7.47 11.14
CA LEU A 90 -1.19 -8.38 12.07
C LEU A 90 -1.84 -9.76 12.09
N ALA A 91 -3.17 -9.80 12.04
CA ALA A 91 -3.88 -11.06 12.03
C ALA A 91 -3.51 -11.90 10.80
N ARG A 92 -3.40 -11.23 9.63
CA ARG A 92 -3.02 -11.92 8.40
C ARG A 92 -1.57 -12.39 8.45
N VAL A 93 -0.69 -11.58 9.04
CA VAL A 93 0.70 -11.97 9.21
C VAL A 93 0.80 -13.22 10.06
N GLN A 94 0.07 -13.28 11.16
CA GLN A 94 0.11 -14.45 12.04
C GLN A 94 -0.36 -15.71 11.32
N ARG A 95 -1.42 -15.59 10.52
CA ARG A 95 -1.90 -16.74 9.77
C ARG A 95 -0.88 -17.23 8.75
N SER A 96 -0.17 -16.27 8.13
CA SER A 96 0.82 -16.62 7.11
C SER A 96 2.07 -17.24 7.69
N CYS A 97 2.34 -17.04 8.97
CA CYS A 97 3.54 -17.56 9.62
C CYS A 97 3.37 -18.97 10.17
N ARG A 98 2.22 -19.60 9.94
CA ARG A 98 1.97 -20.95 10.46
C ARG A 98 2.48 -22.05 9.61
#